data_75d653d3163f93b63590cfc3811cbc16
#
_entry.id   75d653d3163f93b63590cfc3811cbc16
#
_cell.length_a   1.000
_cell.length_b   1.000
_cell.length_c   1.000
_cell.angle_alpha   90.00
_cell.angle_beta   90.00
_cell.angle_gamma   90.00
#
_symmetry.space_group_name_H-M   'P 1'
#
loop_
_entity.id
_entity.type
_entity.pdbx_description
1 polymer ?
#
loop_
_entity_poly.entity_id
_entity_poly.type
_entity_poly.pdbx_seq_one_letter_code
_entity_poly.pdbx_strand_id
1 'polypeptide(L)'
;VLFLTFDDWGTDVPINRLLYVLRKHNVKATFFVRANYVEYNPNLLRSIAEEGHEIASHSYAHLPLADYNEGTGRYTSLTEEELLELRADLVRSYRELYRYVGDVEVDGVPSLSALFRPPTLSVSYEGLSQVFDVGFTYSVSGDFSTHDYEAESLEQLIDTFKNGIVTGQRRLRIQNGSCIVMHMSDESKYTAQALDIMIPIWKEQGYSFARLDSYLTQDGQDGGR
;
A
#
# COMPACT_ATOMS: atom_id res chain seq x y z
N VAL A 1 -1.83 -17.18 3.29
CA VAL A 1 -1.79 -16.10 2.28
C VAL A 1 -0.87 -14.99 2.76
N LEU A 2 -0.13 -14.37 1.85
CA LEU A 2 0.60 -13.12 2.07
C LEU A 2 0.03 -12.03 1.16
N PHE A 3 -0.04 -10.81 1.66
CA PHE A 3 -0.45 -9.64 0.90
C PHE A 3 0.78 -8.76 0.65
N LEU A 4 1.22 -8.69 -0.60
CA LEU A 4 2.28 -7.77 -0.99
C LEU A 4 1.65 -6.41 -1.29
N THR A 5 2.11 -5.37 -0.61
CA THR A 5 1.58 -4.02 -0.80
C THR A 5 2.70 -3.02 -1.05
N PHE A 6 2.45 -2.07 -1.96
CA PHE A 6 3.43 -1.08 -2.40
C PHE A 6 2.85 0.32 -2.26
N ASP A 7 3.53 1.18 -1.52
CA ASP A 7 3.10 2.54 -1.26
C ASP A 7 3.80 3.55 -2.17
N ASP A 8 3.27 4.77 -2.23
CA ASP A 8 3.77 5.95 -2.93
C ASP A 8 3.56 5.96 -4.45
N TRP A 9 4.55 6.45 -5.18
CA TRP A 9 4.68 6.48 -6.63
C TRP A 9 6.15 6.71 -6.97
N GLY A 10 6.63 6.05 -7.99
CA GLY A 10 8.00 6.19 -8.49
C GLY A 10 8.05 6.50 -9.98
N THR A 11 9.25 6.53 -10.50
CA THR A 11 9.48 6.59 -11.95
C THR A 11 9.21 5.23 -12.60
N ASP A 12 9.31 5.19 -13.92
CA ASP A 12 9.06 3.96 -14.71
C ASP A 12 9.95 2.80 -14.30
N VAL A 13 11.18 3.06 -13.86
CA VAL A 13 12.17 2.00 -13.63
C VAL A 13 11.81 1.12 -12.44
N PRO A 14 11.60 1.61 -11.22
CA PRO A 14 11.24 0.75 -10.09
C PRO A 14 9.91 0.05 -10.31
N ILE A 15 8.89 0.75 -10.81
CA ILE A 15 7.56 0.17 -11.00
C ILE A 15 7.59 -0.93 -12.07
N ASN A 16 8.24 -0.71 -13.23
CA ASN A 16 8.36 -1.76 -14.25
C ASN A 16 9.15 -2.98 -13.77
N ARG A 17 10.16 -2.80 -12.90
CA ARG A 17 10.87 -3.92 -12.26
C ARG A 17 9.96 -4.72 -11.35
N LEU A 18 9.14 -4.05 -10.54
CA LEU A 18 8.13 -4.71 -9.69
C LEU A 18 7.12 -5.50 -10.53
N LEU A 19 6.53 -4.88 -11.56
CA LEU A 19 5.59 -5.55 -12.47
C LEU A 19 6.21 -6.76 -13.16
N TYR A 20 7.47 -6.64 -13.61
CA TYR A 20 8.19 -7.78 -14.21
C TYR A 20 8.28 -8.96 -13.22
N VAL A 21 8.68 -8.70 -11.97
CA VAL A 21 8.83 -9.74 -10.94
C VAL A 21 7.48 -10.36 -10.58
N LEU A 22 6.46 -9.54 -10.36
CA LEU A 22 5.12 -10.02 -10.02
C LEU A 22 4.54 -10.89 -11.14
N ARG A 23 4.71 -10.47 -12.39
CA ARG A 23 4.30 -11.25 -13.57
C ARG A 23 5.08 -12.55 -13.69
N LYS A 24 6.43 -12.51 -13.58
CA LYS A 24 7.31 -13.68 -13.63
C LYS A 24 6.88 -14.76 -12.64
N HIS A 25 6.46 -14.35 -11.46
CA HIS A 25 6.05 -15.28 -10.40
C HIS A 25 4.53 -15.50 -10.34
N ASN A 26 3.75 -14.94 -11.25
CA ASN A 26 2.29 -15.01 -11.25
C ASN A 26 1.70 -14.64 -9.86
N VAL A 27 2.03 -13.45 -9.38
CA VAL A 27 1.58 -12.90 -8.10
C VAL A 27 0.82 -11.61 -8.34
N LYS A 28 -0.33 -11.45 -7.71
CA LYS A 28 -1.07 -10.19 -7.66
C LYS A 28 -0.82 -9.48 -6.33
N ALA A 29 -0.86 -8.16 -6.37
CA ALA A 29 -0.52 -7.30 -5.25
C ALA A 29 -1.48 -6.10 -5.17
N THR A 30 -1.39 -5.33 -4.09
CA THR A 30 -2.13 -4.09 -3.88
C THR A 30 -1.18 -2.91 -3.90
N PHE A 31 -1.48 -1.90 -4.70
CA PHE A 31 -0.71 -0.67 -4.84
C PHE A 31 -1.47 0.49 -4.21
N PHE A 32 -0.95 1.04 -3.13
CA PHE A 32 -1.47 2.25 -2.49
C PHE A 32 -0.79 3.47 -3.11
N VAL A 33 -1.50 4.09 -4.06
CA VAL A 33 -0.94 5.08 -4.97
C VAL A 33 -1.09 6.48 -4.42
N ARG A 34 0.02 7.21 -4.31
CA ARG A 34 0.06 8.65 -4.12
C ARG A 34 -0.28 9.34 -5.43
N ALA A 35 -1.48 9.95 -5.52
CA ALA A 35 -2.10 10.27 -6.78
C ALA A 35 -1.55 11.54 -7.49
N ASN A 36 -0.80 12.41 -6.80
CA ASN A 36 -0.34 13.69 -7.37
C ASN A 36 0.71 13.59 -8.48
N TYR A 37 1.34 12.44 -8.65
CA TYR A 37 2.34 12.22 -9.71
C TYR A 37 1.84 11.35 -10.86
N VAL A 38 0.66 10.75 -10.73
CA VAL A 38 0.09 9.83 -11.74
C VAL A 38 -0.11 10.50 -13.10
N GLU A 39 -0.44 11.81 -13.11
CA GLU A 39 -0.65 12.57 -14.35
C GLU A 39 0.58 12.62 -15.27
N TYR A 40 1.79 12.45 -14.74
CA TYR A 40 3.03 12.42 -15.53
C TYR A 40 3.24 11.11 -16.28
N ASN A 41 2.66 10.00 -15.79
CA ASN A 41 2.66 8.73 -16.50
C ASN A 41 1.41 7.89 -16.20
N PRO A 42 0.23 8.29 -16.69
CA PRO A 42 -1.02 7.57 -16.46
C PRO A 42 -1.04 6.17 -17.10
N ASN A 43 -0.26 5.94 -18.16
CA ASN A 43 -0.17 4.62 -18.79
C ASN A 43 0.50 3.61 -17.88
N LEU A 44 1.41 4.03 -17.02
CA LEU A 44 2.04 3.16 -16.03
C LEU A 44 1.03 2.71 -14.97
N LEU A 45 0.16 3.61 -14.49
CA LEU A 45 -0.93 3.25 -13.59
C LEU A 45 -1.90 2.26 -14.25
N ARG A 46 -2.28 2.51 -15.51
CA ARG A 46 -3.11 1.57 -16.28
C ARG A 46 -2.45 0.20 -16.42
N SER A 47 -1.14 0.15 -16.68
CA SER A 47 -0.41 -1.12 -16.76
C SER A 47 -0.48 -1.92 -15.46
N ILE A 48 -0.35 -1.27 -14.29
CA ILE A 48 -0.53 -1.92 -12.99
C ILE A 48 -1.95 -2.52 -12.89
N ALA A 49 -2.97 -1.73 -13.23
CA ALA A 49 -4.37 -2.13 -13.16
C ALA A 49 -4.70 -3.26 -14.15
N GLU A 50 -4.30 -3.13 -15.44
CA GLU A 50 -4.54 -4.09 -16.50
C GLU A 50 -3.82 -5.43 -16.31
N GLU A 51 -2.72 -5.44 -15.55
CA GLU A 51 -2.09 -6.68 -15.10
C GLU A 51 -2.84 -7.36 -13.94
N GLY A 52 -3.98 -6.83 -13.51
CA GLY A 52 -4.86 -7.41 -12.49
C GLY A 52 -4.41 -7.16 -11.06
N HIS A 53 -3.54 -6.18 -10.84
CA HIS A 53 -3.24 -5.70 -9.49
C HIS A 53 -4.35 -4.78 -8.99
N GLU A 54 -4.46 -4.68 -7.65
CA GLU A 54 -5.37 -3.74 -7.01
C GLU A 54 -4.71 -2.36 -6.91
N ILE A 55 -5.47 -1.33 -7.27
CA ILE A 55 -5.13 0.07 -7.04
C ILE A 55 -5.97 0.58 -5.86
N ALA A 56 -5.32 1.19 -4.89
CA ALA A 56 -5.93 1.82 -3.73
C ALA A 56 -5.30 3.20 -3.49
N SER A 57 -5.92 4.02 -2.65
CA SER A 57 -5.44 5.38 -2.41
C SER A 57 -4.39 5.44 -1.28
N HIS A 58 -3.31 6.21 -1.53
CA HIS A 58 -2.35 6.67 -0.52
C HIS A 58 -2.36 8.20 -0.39
N SER A 59 -3.56 8.80 -0.43
CA SER A 59 -3.83 10.24 -0.53
C SER A 59 -3.36 10.88 -1.86
N TYR A 60 -3.67 12.16 -2.06
CA TYR A 60 -3.19 12.89 -3.23
C TYR A 60 -1.78 13.42 -3.00
N ALA A 61 -1.58 14.21 -1.96
CA ALA A 61 -0.32 14.91 -1.67
C ALA A 61 0.50 14.29 -0.52
N HIS A 62 0.14 13.08 -0.08
CA HIS A 62 0.77 12.40 1.05
C HIS A 62 0.56 13.14 2.38
N LEU A 63 -0.65 13.72 2.59
CA LEU A 63 -0.97 14.41 3.83
C LEU A 63 -1.17 13.39 4.98
N PRO A 64 -0.58 13.63 6.17
CA PRO A 64 -0.76 12.76 7.32
C PRO A 64 -2.18 12.92 7.91
N LEU A 65 -2.67 11.89 8.59
CA LEU A 65 -3.96 11.91 9.30
C LEU A 65 -3.84 12.33 10.76
N ALA A 66 -2.66 12.64 11.22
CA ALA A 66 -2.37 13.12 12.56
C ALA A 66 -1.15 14.04 12.53
N ASP A 67 -1.11 14.99 13.43
CA ASP A 67 0.08 15.78 13.68
C ASP A 67 0.99 15.08 14.69
N TYR A 68 2.31 15.26 14.58
CA TYR A 68 3.28 14.70 15.52
C TYR A 68 3.85 15.78 16.42
N ASN A 69 3.56 15.68 17.69
CA ASN A 69 4.09 16.59 18.71
C ASN A 69 5.45 16.09 19.21
N GLU A 70 6.53 16.70 18.73
CA GLU A 70 7.90 16.34 19.10
C GLU A 70 8.18 16.48 20.61
N GLY A 71 7.55 17.47 21.27
CA GLY A 71 7.73 17.72 22.70
C GLY A 71 7.17 16.63 23.59
N THR A 72 6.15 15.92 23.14
CA THR A 72 5.50 14.83 23.89
C THR A 72 5.76 13.45 23.30
N GLY A 73 6.27 13.37 22.06
CA GLY A 73 6.44 12.11 21.33
C GLY A 73 5.12 11.44 20.97
N ARG A 74 4.04 12.18 20.84
CA ARG A 74 2.69 11.64 20.60
C ARG A 74 2.06 12.24 19.37
N TYR A 75 1.22 11.46 18.74
CA TYR A 75 0.31 11.93 17.69
C TYR A 75 -0.88 12.66 18.33
N THR A 76 -1.28 13.76 17.70
CA THR A 76 -2.41 14.60 18.09
C THR A 76 -3.35 14.78 16.90
N SER A 77 -4.55 15.27 17.16
CA SER A 77 -5.51 15.61 16.10
C SER A 77 -4.99 16.77 15.26
N LEU A 78 -5.37 16.76 13.99
CA LEU A 78 -5.23 17.89 13.08
C LEU A 78 -6.16 19.04 13.50
N THR A 79 -5.83 20.26 13.13
CA THR A 79 -6.71 21.43 13.26
C THR A 79 -7.91 21.32 12.31
N GLU A 80 -8.94 22.13 12.52
CA GLU A 80 -10.12 22.16 11.62
C GLU A 80 -9.72 22.51 10.17
N GLU A 81 -8.78 23.43 9.97
CA GLU A 81 -8.28 23.81 8.65
C GLU A 81 -7.56 22.64 7.97
N GLU A 82 -6.67 21.95 8.68
CA GLU A 82 -5.96 20.76 8.17
C GLU A 82 -6.89 19.59 7.88
N LEU A 83 -7.96 19.41 8.68
CA LEU A 83 -8.99 18.40 8.39
C LEU A 83 -9.77 18.71 7.12
N LEU A 84 -10.06 19.99 6.83
CA LEU A 84 -10.69 20.39 5.57
C LEU A 84 -9.75 20.17 4.38
N GLU A 85 -8.46 20.49 4.52
CA GLU A 85 -7.45 20.23 3.51
C GLU A 85 -7.30 18.72 3.25
N LEU A 86 -7.19 17.92 4.31
CA LEU A 86 -7.15 16.46 4.23
C LEU A 86 -8.37 15.90 3.49
N ARG A 87 -9.58 16.38 3.82
CA ARG A 87 -10.81 15.95 3.14
C ARG A 87 -10.76 16.25 1.63
N ALA A 88 -10.28 17.42 1.26
CA ALA A 88 -10.14 17.80 -0.16
C ALA A 88 -9.09 16.94 -0.88
N ASP A 89 -7.98 16.64 -0.22
CA ASP A 89 -6.92 15.76 -0.70
C ASP A 89 -7.42 14.34 -0.95
N LEU A 90 -8.14 13.75 0.01
CA LEU A 90 -8.72 12.41 -0.09
C LEU A 90 -9.69 12.29 -1.27
N VAL A 91 -10.60 13.25 -1.43
CA VAL A 91 -11.55 13.29 -2.55
C VAL A 91 -10.82 13.43 -3.89
N ARG A 92 -9.80 14.29 -3.95
CA ARG A 92 -8.99 14.50 -5.15
C ARG A 92 -8.21 13.25 -5.52
N SER A 93 -7.62 12.58 -4.54
CA SER A 93 -6.88 11.33 -4.74
C SER A 93 -7.74 10.28 -5.45
N TYR A 94 -8.91 9.98 -4.90
CA TYR A 94 -9.78 8.96 -5.50
C TYR A 94 -10.27 9.35 -6.90
N ARG A 95 -10.60 10.64 -7.11
CA ARG A 95 -11.02 11.13 -8.43
C ARG A 95 -9.95 11.00 -9.49
N GLU A 96 -8.68 11.31 -9.14
CA GLU A 96 -7.57 11.16 -10.08
C GLU A 96 -7.33 9.68 -10.41
N LEU A 97 -7.32 8.80 -9.43
CA LEU A 97 -7.19 7.35 -9.68
C LEU A 97 -8.35 6.84 -10.54
N TYR A 98 -9.59 7.21 -10.20
CA TYR A 98 -10.78 6.83 -10.96
C TYR A 98 -10.73 7.31 -12.43
N ARG A 99 -10.22 8.51 -12.66
CA ARG A 99 -10.08 9.09 -14.01
C ARG A 99 -9.23 8.21 -14.92
N TYR A 100 -8.20 7.56 -14.39
CA TYR A 100 -7.26 6.77 -15.20
C TYR A 100 -7.54 5.28 -15.21
N VAL A 101 -8.11 4.73 -14.16
CA VAL A 101 -8.30 3.29 -14.00
C VAL A 101 -9.69 2.86 -13.52
N GLY A 102 -10.64 3.80 -13.40
CA GLY A 102 -12.00 3.50 -12.94
C GLY A 102 -12.80 2.61 -13.91
N ASP A 103 -12.34 2.48 -15.16
CA ASP A 103 -12.91 1.61 -16.19
C ASP A 103 -12.18 0.25 -16.31
N VAL A 104 -11.08 0.05 -15.55
CA VAL A 104 -10.27 -1.17 -15.69
C VAL A 104 -10.82 -2.26 -14.79
N GLU A 105 -11.15 -3.37 -15.43
CA GLU A 105 -11.64 -4.59 -14.79
C GLU A 105 -10.90 -5.79 -15.38
N VAL A 106 -10.46 -6.71 -14.52
CA VAL A 106 -9.79 -7.93 -14.94
C VAL A 106 -10.54 -9.12 -14.35
N ASP A 107 -10.99 -10.04 -15.21
CA ASP A 107 -11.77 -11.23 -14.82
C ASP A 107 -13.05 -10.90 -14.02
N GLY A 108 -13.71 -9.77 -14.33
CA GLY A 108 -14.92 -9.33 -13.65
C GLY A 108 -14.66 -8.63 -12.31
N VAL A 109 -13.40 -8.33 -11.98
CA VAL A 109 -13.03 -7.65 -10.75
C VAL A 109 -12.44 -6.27 -11.06
N PRO A 110 -13.05 -5.18 -10.56
CA PRO A 110 -12.48 -3.84 -10.70
C PRO A 110 -11.06 -3.75 -10.16
N SER A 111 -10.19 -3.04 -10.87
CA SER A 111 -8.83 -2.84 -10.39
C SER A 111 -8.72 -1.74 -9.33
N LEU A 112 -9.61 -0.72 -9.36
CA LEU A 112 -9.66 0.33 -8.36
C LEU A 112 -10.58 -0.08 -7.19
N SER A 113 -10.05 -0.09 -6.00
CA SER A 113 -10.81 -0.34 -4.76
C SER A 113 -11.02 0.94 -3.94
N ALA A 114 -11.92 0.86 -2.96
CA ALA A 114 -12.14 1.92 -1.97
C ALA A 114 -11.30 1.69 -0.69
N LEU A 115 -10.15 1.05 -0.81
CA LEU A 115 -9.20 0.93 0.29
C LEU A 115 -8.33 2.19 0.36
N PHE A 116 -7.87 2.49 1.55
CA PHE A 116 -7.00 3.62 1.84
C PHE A 116 -5.85 3.19 2.77
N ARG A 117 -4.65 3.69 2.52
CA ARG A 117 -3.54 3.59 3.47
C ARG A 117 -3.12 4.98 3.93
N PRO A 118 -3.10 5.23 5.25
CA PRO A 118 -2.65 6.51 5.79
C PRO A 118 -1.16 6.74 5.47
N PRO A 119 -0.80 7.91 4.92
CA PRO A 119 0.59 8.33 4.84
C PRO A 119 1.28 8.25 6.19
N THR A 120 2.52 7.79 6.21
CA THR A 120 3.33 7.55 7.43
C THR A 120 2.73 6.56 8.44
N LEU A 121 1.61 5.94 8.13
CA LEU A 121 0.81 5.06 9.01
C LEU A 121 0.33 5.75 10.31
N SER A 122 0.36 7.06 10.37
CA SER A 122 -0.01 7.88 11.53
C SER A 122 -1.46 8.32 11.42
N VAL A 123 -2.26 8.09 12.45
CA VAL A 123 -3.68 8.40 12.44
C VAL A 123 -4.13 9.08 13.74
N SER A 124 -5.04 10.04 13.64
CA SER A 124 -5.92 10.51 14.70
C SER A 124 -7.35 10.01 14.46
N TYR A 125 -8.18 10.10 15.47
CA TYR A 125 -9.60 9.72 15.33
C TYR A 125 -10.29 10.62 14.29
N GLU A 126 -10.07 11.94 14.37
CA GLU A 126 -10.65 12.93 13.50
C GLU A 126 -10.16 12.79 12.05
N GLY A 127 -8.85 12.56 11.86
CA GLY A 127 -8.25 12.30 10.54
C GLY A 127 -8.80 11.03 9.91
N LEU A 128 -8.93 9.96 10.69
CA LEU A 128 -9.50 8.70 10.22
C LEU A 128 -10.99 8.83 9.89
N SER A 129 -11.76 9.65 10.65
CA SER A 129 -13.16 9.94 10.33
C SER A 129 -13.30 10.57 8.95
N GLN A 130 -12.39 11.49 8.53
CA GLN A 130 -12.43 12.07 7.19
C GLN A 130 -12.30 11.01 6.10
N VAL A 131 -11.49 9.96 6.31
CA VAL A 131 -11.34 8.87 5.34
C VAL A 131 -12.67 8.16 5.08
N PHE A 132 -13.38 7.79 6.15
CA PHE A 132 -14.67 7.11 6.02
C PHE A 132 -15.79 8.03 5.55
N ASP A 133 -15.80 9.30 5.99
CA ASP A 133 -16.81 10.30 5.59
C ASP A 133 -16.78 10.62 4.09
N VAL A 134 -15.61 10.46 3.42
CA VAL A 134 -15.51 10.66 1.97
C VAL A 134 -15.78 9.38 1.17
N GLY A 135 -15.99 8.24 1.84
CA GLY A 135 -16.47 7.01 1.23
C GLY A 135 -15.45 5.87 1.09
N PHE A 136 -14.25 5.99 1.63
CA PHE A 136 -13.36 4.82 1.72
C PHE A 136 -13.95 3.78 2.68
N THR A 137 -13.80 2.51 2.36
CA THR A 137 -14.42 1.40 3.13
C THR A 137 -13.51 0.85 4.22
N TYR A 138 -12.21 0.84 3.97
CA TYR A 138 -11.21 0.34 4.93
C TYR A 138 -9.98 1.23 4.93
N SER A 139 -9.39 1.39 6.13
CA SER A 139 -8.05 1.95 6.32
C SER A 139 -7.09 0.82 6.67
N VAL A 140 -6.04 0.63 5.87
CA VAL A 140 -5.13 -0.51 5.96
C VAL A 140 -3.74 -0.05 6.37
N SER A 141 -3.32 -0.35 7.59
CA SER A 141 -1.98 0.00 8.09
C SER A 141 -0.89 -0.97 7.65
N GLY A 142 -1.23 -2.26 7.50
CA GLY A 142 -0.23 -3.33 7.40
C GLY A 142 0.33 -3.76 8.76
N ASP A 143 0.91 -4.95 8.82
CA ASP A 143 1.47 -5.54 10.04
C ASP A 143 2.98 -5.79 9.97
N PHE A 144 3.58 -5.66 8.79
CA PHE A 144 5.01 -5.83 8.58
C PHE A 144 5.57 -4.75 7.63
N SER A 145 6.10 -3.67 8.18
CA SER A 145 6.79 -2.63 7.41
C SER A 145 8.25 -3.01 7.20
N THR A 146 8.68 -3.11 5.95
CA THR A 146 10.02 -3.58 5.60
C THR A 146 11.10 -2.51 5.69
N HIS A 147 10.72 -1.23 5.68
CA HIS A 147 11.64 -0.08 5.53
C HIS A 147 12.56 -0.23 4.31
N ASP A 148 12.03 -0.78 3.22
CA ASP A 148 12.79 -1.10 2.00
C ASP A 148 13.40 0.12 1.31
N TYR A 149 12.82 1.32 1.51
CA TYR A 149 13.35 2.60 1.04
C TYR A 149 14.63 3.05 1.77
N GLU A 150 14.90 2.52 2.98
CA GLU A 150 16.11 2.77 3.76
C GLU A 150 17.15 1.66 3.60
N ALA A 151 16.83 0.59 2.86
CA ALA A 151 17.73 -0.55 2.73
C ALA A 151 19.05 -0.16 2.02
N GLU A 152 20.16 -0.42 2.68
CA GLU A 152 21.51 -0.11 2.17
C GLU A 152 22.01 -1.18 1.18
N SER A 153 21.46 -2.40 1.25
CA SER A 153 21.82 -3.50 0.36
C SER A 153 20.68 -4.49 0.14
N LEU A 154 20.77 -5.28 -0.92
CA LEU A 154 19.87 -6.37 -1.21
C LEU A 154 19.88 -7.44 -0.08
N GLU A 155 21.05 -7.75 0.45
CA GLU A 155 21.22 -8.73 1.52
C GLU A 155 20.53 -8.30 2.79
N GLN A 156 20.58 -7.01 3.15
CA GLN A 156 19.87 -6.46 4.30
C GLN A 156 18.37 -6.62 4.15
N LEU A 157 17.81 -6.30 2.98
CA LEU A 157 16.37 -6.44 2.75
C LEU A 157 15.92 -7.92 2.75
N ILE A 158 16.72 -8.81 2.16
CA ILE A 158 16.47 -10.26 2.23
C ILE A 158 16.52 -10.75 3.67
N ASP A 159 17.46 -10.26 4.49
CA ASP A 159 17.53 -10.62 5.91
C ASP A 159 16.27 -10.16 6.66
N THR A 160 15.80 -8.95 6.38
CA THR A 160 14.53 -8.43 6.90
C THR A 160 13.37 -9.37 6.57
N PHE A 161 13.23 -9.81 5.34
CA PHE A 161 12.17 -10.75 4.94
C PHE A 161 12.29 -12.12 5.61
N LYS A 162 13.49 -12.64 5.79
CA LYS A 162 13.72 -13.98 6.37
C LYS A 162 13.65 -13.99 7.89
N ASN A 163 14.26 -13.02 8.53
CA ASN A 163 14.49 -13.01 9.96
C ASN A 163 13.57 -12.05 10.72
N GLY A 164 12.87 -11.18 9.99
CA GLY A 164 11.97 -10.19 10.55
C GLY A 164 12.69 -8.97 11.12
N ILE A 165 11.91 -8.05 11.67
CA ILE A 165 12.37 -6.78 12.26
C ILE A 165 12.25 -6.81 13.77
N VAL A 166 13.14 -6.11 14.44
CA VAL A 166 13.09 -5.95 15.90
C VAL A 166 12.46 -4.60 16.23
N THR A 167 11.33 -4.63 16.92
CA THR A 167 10.63 -3.44 17.38
C THR A 167 10.54 -3.48 18.92
N GLY A 168 11.35 -2.68 19.57
CA GLY A 168 11.50 -2.74 21.03
C GLY A 168 12.03 -4.10 21.49
N GLN A 169 11.26 -4.81 22.32
CA GLN A 169 11.62 -6.15 22.82
C GLN A 169 11.02 -7.29 21.98
N ARG A 170 10.30 -6.99 20.90
CA ARG A 170 9.61 -7.98 20.06
C ARG A 170 10.30 -8.10 18.70
N ARG A 171 10.26 -9.33 18.16
CA ARG A 171 10.62 -9.59 16.78
C ARG A 171 9.34 -9.87 15.99
N LEU A 172 9.03 -9.01 15.05
CA LEU A 172 7.96 -9.21 14.08
C LEU A 172 8.50 -10.05 12.94
N ARG A 173 7.72 -11.02 12.48
CA ARG A 173 8.06 -11.89 11.35
C ARG A 173 6.89 -12.00 10.40
N ILE A 174 7.19 -12.20 9.13
CA ILE A 174 6.18 -12.52 8.12
C ILE A 174 5.58 -13.88 8.46
N GLN A 175 4.25 -13.92 8.48
CA GLN A 175 3.46 -15.09 8.81
C GLN A 175 2.20 -15.14 7.93
N ASN A 176 1.43 -16.22 8.03
CA ASN A 176 0.18 -16.32 7.29
C ASN A 176 -0.77 -15.17 7.66
N GLY A 177 -1.26 -14.46 6.64
CA GLY A 177 -2.09 -13.27 6.79
C GLY A 177 -1.33 -11.95 6.80
N SER A 178 0.02 -11.96 6.79
CA SER A 178 0.80 -10.71 6.82
C SER A 178 0.52 -9.81 5.63
N CYS A 179 0.23 -8.56 5.92
CA CYS A 179 0.17 -7.44 4.99
C CYS A 179 1.54 -6.72 5.00
N ILE A 180 2.35 -7.02 3.99
CA ILE A 180 3.75 -6.57 3.91
C ILE A 180 3.79 -5.21 3.24
N VAL A 181 4.26 -4.18 3.97
CA VAL A 181 4.40 -2.82 3.48
C VAL A 181 5.77 -2.63 2.85
N MET A 182 5.76 -2.30 1.58
CA MET A 182 6.91 -1.96 0.76
C MET A 182 6.59 -0.70 -0.04
N HIS A 183 7.54 -0.21 -0.83
CA HIS A 183 7.37 1.01 -1.61
C HIS A 183 7.73 0.77 -3.09
N MET A 184 7.11 1.56 -3.96
CA MET A 184 7.42 1.58 -5.39
C MET A 184 8.13 2.87 -5.81
N SER A 185 8.63 3.64 -4.85
CA SER A 185 9.40 4.86 -5.06
C SER A 185 10.83 4.57 -5.55
N ASP A 186 11.52 5.60 -6.03
CA ASP A 186 12.89 5.48 -6.55
C ASP A 186 13.92 5.14 -5.47
N GLU A 187 13.61 5.40 -4.20
CA GLU A 187 14.42 5.04 -3.04
C GLU A 187 14.42 3.53 -2.78
N SER A 188 13.36 2.82 -3.17
CA SER A 188 13.17 1.38 -2.95
C SER A 188 13.96 0.52 -3.96
N LYS A 189 15.28 0.73 -3.98
CA LYS A 189 16.19 0.21 -5.02
C LYS A 189 16.27 -1.31 -5.11
N TYR A 190 16.06 -1.99 -3.99
CA TYR A 190 16.28 -3.44 -3.87
C TYR A 190 14.98 -4.25 -3.81
N THR A 191 13.82 -3.61 -3.68
CA THR A 191 12.53 -4.26 -3.44
C THR A 191 12.19 -5.29 -4.50
N ALA A 192 12.27 -4.93 -5.78
CA ALA A 192 11.98 -5.86 -6.88
C ALA A 192 12.95 -7.06 -6.89
N GLN A 193 14.25 -6.83 -6.67
CA GLN A 193 15.24 -7.91 -6.64
C GLN A 193 15.06 -8.83 -5.42
N ALA A 194 14.75 -8.25 -4.26
CA ALA A 194 14.49 -9.03 -3.06
C ALA A 194 13.24 -9.91 -3.22
N LEU A 195 12.17 -9.38 -3.84
CA LEU A 195 10.95 -10.14 -4.14
C LEU A 195 11.19 -11.25 -5.16
N ASP A 196 12.05 -11.02 -6.17
CA ASP A 196 12.40 -12.06 -7.16
C ASP A 196 13.05 -13.30 -6.50
N ILE A 197 13.76 -13.07 -5.39
CA ILE A 197 14.37 -14.14 -4.59
C ILE A 197 13.37 -14.73 -3.58
N MET A 198 12.58 -13.88 -2.92
CA MET A 198 11.76 -14.30 -1.78
C MET A 198 10.45 -14.96 -2.18
N ILE A 199 9.82 -14.54 -3.28
CA ILE A 199 8.54 -15.14 -3.71
C ILE A 199 8.65 -16.66 -3.94
N PRO A 200 9.66 -17.20 -4.65
CA PRO A 200 9.82 -18.65 -4.74
C PRO A 200 9.99 -19.33 -3.39
N ILE A 201 10.80 -18.75 -2.49
CA ILE A 201 11.01 -19.30 -1.14
C ILE A 201 9.71 -19.36 -0.35
N TRP A 202 8.91 -18.29 -0.38
CA TRP A 202 7.61 -18.27 0.29
C TRP A 202 6.63 -19.28 -0.31
N LYS A 203 6.65 -19.47 -1.65
CA LYS A 203 5.84 -20.52 -2.31
C LYS A 203 6.26 -21.92 -1.88
N GLU A 204 7.55 -22.19 -1.77
CA GLU A 204 8.07 -23.46 -1.25
C GLU A 204 7.69 -23.71 0.21
N GLN A 205 7.55 -22.64 1.01
CA GLN A 205 7.04 -22.68 2.38
C GLN A 205 5.51 -22.83 2.46
N GLY A 206 4.80 -22.89 1.32
CA GLY A 206 3.36 -23.09 1.26
C GLY A 206 2.53 -21.81 1.30
N TYR A 207 3.16 -20.63 1.20
CA TYR A 207 2.40 -19.38 1.09
C TYR A 207 1.82 -19.18 -0.31
N SER A 208 0.62 -18.66 -0.37
CA SER A 208 -0.03 -18.06 -1.55
C SER A 208 -0.08 -16.54 -1.41
N PHE A 209 -0.45 -15.86 -2.50
CA PHE A 209 -0.50 -14.40 -2.56
C PHE A 209 -1.85 -13.95 -3.09
N ALA A 210 -2.36 -12.83 -2.58
CA ALA A 210 -3.64 -12.26 -3.00
C ALA A 210 -3.63 -10.72 -2.92
N ARG A 211 -4.59 -10.11 -3.59
CA ARG A 211 -4.98 -8.71 -3.40
C ARG A 211 -5.73 -8.57 -2.07
N LEU A 212 -5.63 -7.41 -1.42
CA LEU A 212 -6.33 -7.16 -0.15
C LEU A 212 -7.85 -7.17 -0.31
N ASP A 213 -8.38 -6.58 -1.39
CA ASP A 213 -9.82 -6.51 -1.63
C ASP A 213 -10.48 -7.89 -1.74
N SER A 214 -9.76 -8.90 -2.20
CA SER A 214 -10.30 -10.27 -2.30
C SER A 214 -10.66 -10.90 -0.95
N TYR A 215 -10.16 -10.34 0.17
CA TYR A 215 -10.47 -10.78 1.53
C TYR A 215 -11.32 -9.79 2.30
N LEU A 216 -11.08 -8.47 2.13
CA LEU A 216 -11.77 -7.43 2.89
C LEU A 216 -13.23 -7.20 2.43
N THR A 217 -13.54 -7.48 1.15
CA THR A 217 -14.90 -7.29 0.61
C THR A 217 -15.85 -8.44 0.92
N GLN A 218 -15.35 -9.62 1.26
CA GLN A 218 -16.19 -10.81 1.55
C GLN A 218 -16.80 -10.76 2.95
N ASP A 219 -16.13 -10.20 3.94
CA ASP A 219 -16.62 -10.15 5.32
C ASP A 219 -17.63 -9.01 5.59
N GLY A 220 -17.73 -8.01 4.70
CA GLY A 220 -18.67 -6.88 4.85
C GLY A 220 -20.15 -7.24 4.67
N GLN A 221 -20.47 -8.43 4.16
CA GLN A 221 -21.86 -8.89 4.01
C GLN A 221 -22.39 -9.77 5.17
N ASP A 222 -21.50 -10.31 6.00
CA ASP A 222 -21.90 -11.20 7.11
C ASP A 222 -21.87 -10.51 8.50
N GLY A 223 -21.48 -9.26 8.61
CA GLY A 223 -21.40 -8.49 9.87
C GLY A 223 -22.75 -7.97 10.43
N GLY A 224 -23.86 -8.41 9.91
CA GLY A 224 -25.21 -8.03 10.30
C GLY A 224 -25.99 -9.15 10.99
N ARG A 225 -25.56 -9.59 12.18
CA ARG A 225 -26.44 -10.25 13.16
C ARG A 225 -26.05 -9.92 14.58
#